data_8ad02be95148f9f2ccfaf43603203159
#
_entry.id   8ad02be95148f9f2ccfaf43603203159
#
_cell.length_a   1.000
_cell.length_b   1.000
_cell.length_c   1.000
_cell.angle_alpha   90.00
_cell.angle_beta   90.00
_cell.angle_gamma   90.00
#
_symmetry.space_group_name_H-M   'P 1'
#
loop_
_entity.id
_entity.type
_entity.pdbx_description
1 polymer ?
#
loop_
_entity_poly.entity_id
_entity_poly.type
_entity_poly.pdbx_seq_one_letter_code
_entity_poly.pdbx_strand_id
1 'polypeptide(L)'
;TDRRLLKNRVVMLTEKLEKVRQTRQQGRAARQKAAIPTISLVGYTNAGKSTLFNRLTESDVYVADQLFATLDPTLRRVDIESIGTVVLADTVGFIRHLPHQLVKAFRATLEETLEADLLLHVVDTVSADRDIQITAVNEVLAEIGNKTPVLMVYNKIDCLEIHEPRIVLNEEGVPT
;
A
#
# COMPACT_ATOMS: atom_id res chain seq x y z
N THR A 1 22.29 -33.00 12.43
CA THR A 1 22.89 -32.29 11.29
C THR A 1 21.89 -31.31 10.70
N ASP A 2 20.70 -31.75 10.31
CA ASP A 2 19.67 -30.88 9.68
C ASP A 2 19.14 -29.81 10.63
N ARG A 3 18.96 -30.13 11.90
CA ARG A 3 18.49 -29.20 12.92
C ARG A 3 19.45 -28.02 13.15
N ARG A 4 20.76 -28.26 12.97
CA ARG A 4 21.81 -27.22 13.09
C ARG A 4 21.79 -26.33 11.86
N LEU A 5 21.63 -26.89 10.67
CA LEU A 5 21.50 -26.13 9.41
C LEU A 5 20.26 -25.25 9.40
N LEU A 6 19.13 -25.76 9.89
CA LEU A 6 17.90 -24.98 10.05
C LEU A 6 18.08 -23.83 11.04
N LYS A 7 18.70 -24.07 12.20
CA LYS A 7 18.99 -23.00 13.17
C LYS A 7 19.87 -21.91 12.55
N ASN A 8 20.96 -22.30 11.87
CA ASN A 8 21.86 -21.33 11.23
C ASN A 8 21.12 -20.52 10.15
N ARG A 9 20.23 -21.16 9.40
CA ARG A 9 19.42 -20.48 8.36
C ARG A 9 18.43 -19.49 8.97
N VAL A 10 17.78 -19.85 10.08
CA VAL A 10 16.89 -18.95 10.83
C VAL A 10 17.65 -17.73 11.35
N VAL A 11 18.81 -17.93 11.99
CA VAL A 11 19.64 -16.83 12.47
C VAL A 11 20.03 -15.90 11.33
N MET A 12 20.56 -16.45 10.23
CA MET A 12 20.96 -15.65 9.06
C MET A 12 19.79 -14.85 8.45
N LEU A 13 18.58 -15.46 8.38
CA LEU A 13 17.38 -14.78 7.89
C LEU A 13 16.94 -13.68 8.85
N THR A 14 17.00 -13.91 10.16
CA THR A 14 16.68 -12.90 11.18
C THR A 14 17.62 -11.70 11.10
N GLU A 15 18.92 -11.93 10.93
CA GLU A 15 19.90 -10.85 10.74
C GLU A 15 19.64 -10.05 9.45
N LYS A 16 19.29 -10.74 8.35
CA LYS A 16 18.92 -10.07 7.09
C LYS A 16 17.66 -9.21 7.26
N LEU A 17 16.64 -9.73 7.93
CA LEU A 17 15.41 -8.97 8.21
C LEU A 17 15.70 -7.73 9.06
N GLU A 18 16.58 -7.84 10.05
CA GLU A 18 16.95 -6.71 10.89
C GLU A 18 17.68 -5.62 10.09
N LYS A 19 18.58 -5.99 9.18
CA LYS A 19 19.23 -5.04 8.27
C LYS A 19 18.22 -4.32 7.37
N VAL A 20 17.25 -5.05 6.82
CA VAL A 20 16.17 -4.46 6.00
C VAL A 20 15.36 -3.46 6.82
N ARG A 21 15.00 -3.79 8.08
CA ARG A 21 14.30 -2.89 8.99
C ARG A 21 15.09 -1.60 9.23
N GLN A 22 16.39 -1.72 9.56
CA GLN A 22 17.26 -0.57 9.79
C GLN A 22 17.36 0.33 8.55
N THR A 23 17.53 -0.26 7.36
CA THR A 23 17.59 0.51 6.11
C THR A 23 16.29 1.26 5.84
N ARG A 24 15.12 0.61 6.06
CA ARG A 24 13.81 1.26 5.92
C ARG A 24 13.63 2.40 6.92
N GLN A 25 14.00 2.17 8.18
CA GLN A 25 13.92 3.19 9.24
C GLN A 25 14.80 4.41 8.92
N GLN A 26 16.02 4.20 8.42
CA GLN A 26 16.90 5.28 7.96
C GLN A 26 16.29 6.06 6.79
N GLY A 27 15.73 5.36 5.80
CA GLY A 27 15.05 5.98 4.66
C GLY A 27 13.85 6.83 5.10
N ARG A 28 13.06 6.34 6.08
CA ARG A 28 11.93 7.08 6.68
C ARG A 28 12.41 8.35 7.40
N ALA A 29 13.39 8.21 8.28
CA ALA A 29 13.95 9.35 8.99
C ALA A 29 14.50 10.43 8.04
N ALA A 30 15.10 10.02 6.92
CA ALA A 30 15.57 10.95 5.90
C ALA A 30 14.40 11.68 5.19
N ARG A 31 13.30 10.99 4.87
CA ARG A 31 12.09 11.61 4.28
C ARG A 31 11.45 12.60 5.25
N GLN A 32 11.26 12.21 6.51
CA GLN A 32 10.72 13.08 7.55
C GLN A 32 11.58 14.33 7.76
N LYS A 33 12.91 14.17 7.81
CA LYS A 33 13.85 15.30 7.92
C LYS A 33 13.79 16.24 6.72
N ALA A 34 13.55 15.71 5.53
CA ALA A 34 13.41 16.47 4.30
C ALA A 34 11.98 17.03 4.09
N ALA A 35 11.04 16.75 5.02
CA ALA A 35 9.61 17.09 4.91
C ALA A 35 8.98 16.67 3.57
N ILE A 36 9.37 15.51 3.05
CA ILE A 36 8.82 14.95 1.81
C ILE A 36 7.57 14.14 2.16
N PRO A 37 6.36 14.55 1.71
CA PRO A 37 5.13 13.81 1.99
C PRO A 37 5.17 12.40 1.39
N THR A 38 4.61 11.44 2.11
CA THR A 38 4.50 10.05 1.67
C THR A 38 3.03 9.70 1.47
N ILE A 39 2.69 9.18 0.29
CA ILE A 39 1.36 8.71 -0.08
C ILE A 39 1.44 7.19 -0.27
N SER A 40 0.62 6.43 0.44
CA SER A 40 0.58 4.96 0.31
C SER A 40 -0.68 4.49 -0.40
N LEU A 41 -0.52 3.59 -1.38
CA LEU A 41 -1.62 2.90 -2.02
C LEU A 41 -2.04 1.72 -1.15
N VAL A 42 -3.29 1.71 -0.71
CA VAL A 42 -3.90 0.59 0.02
C VAL A 42 -5.12 0.09 -0.75
N GLY A 43 -5.58 -1.11 -0.46
CA GLY A 43 -6.77 -1.66 -1.11
C GLY A 43 -6.69 -3.17 -1.26
N TYR A 44 -7.81 -3.74 -1.65
CA TYR A 44 -7.92 -5.18 -1.82
C TYR A 44 -6.95 -5.70 -2.88
N THR A 45 -6.60 -6.99 -2.81
CA THR A 45 -5.79 -7.62 -3.85
C THR A 45 -6.48 -7.47 -5.20
N ASN A 46 -5.70 -7.30 -6.27
CA ASN A 46 -6.20 -7.12 -7.64
C ASN A 46 -7.09 -5.86 -7.88
N ALA A 47 -7.13 -4.90 -6.97
CA ALA A 47 -7.82 -3.63 -7.18
C ALA A 47 -7.10 -2.69 -8.19
N GLY A 48 -5.87 -3.04 -8.60
CA GLY A 48 -5.09 -2.29 -9.57
C GLY A 48 -4.09 -1.29 -8.96
N LYS A 49 -3.69 -1.47 -7.69
CA LYS A 49 -2.72 -0.59 -7.00
C LYS A 49 -1.39 -0.46 -7.76
N SER A 50 -0.75 -1.59 -8.08
CA SER A 50 0.55 -1.60 -8.78
C SER A 50 0.44 -1.07 -10.21
N THR A 51 -0.71 -1.27 -10.88
CA THR A 51 -0.98 -0.69 -12.20
C THR A 51 -1.08 0.83 -12.11
N LEU A 52 -1.82 1.34 -11.12
CA LEU A 52 -1.94 2.77 -10.85
C LEU A 52 -0.58 3.36 -10.47
N PHE A 53 0.17 2.68 -9.59
CA PHE A 53 1.51 3.07 -9.20
C PHE A 53 2.44 3.22 -10.41
N ASN A 54 2.51 2.20 -11.28
CA ASN A 54 3.33 2.25 -12.49
C ASN A 54 2.96 3.43 -13.39
N ARG A 55 1.65 3.67 -13.53
CA ARG A 55 1.16 4.78 -14.36
C ARG A 55 1.55 6.15 -13.82
N LEU A 56 1.50 6.32 -12.50
CA LEU A 56 1.83 7.59 -11.84
C LEU A 56 3.35 7.83 -11.71
N THR A 57 4.14 6.76 -11.65
CA THR A 57 5.60 6.84 -11.41
C THR A 57 6.44 6.56 -12.66
N GLU A 58 5.79 6.28 -13.80
CA GLU A 58 6.46 5.83 -15.03
C GLU A 58 7.41 4.65 -14.80
N SER A 59 7.04 3.76 -13.87
CA SER A 59 7.82 2.59 -13.47
C SER A 59 7.27 1.31 -14.09
N ASP A 60 8.12 0.28 -14.16
CA ASP A 60 7.77 -1.08 -14.62
C ASP A 60 7.81 -2.07 -13.44
N VAL A 61 7.09 -1.78 -12.36
CA VAL A 61 6.92 -2.75 -11.27
C VAL A 61 6.08 -3.92 -11.76
N TYR A 62 6.48 -5.13 -11.40
CA TYR A 62 5.76 -6.33 -11.78
C TYR A 62 4.30 -6.28 -11.35
N VAL A 63 3.41 -6.41 -12.32
CA VAL A 63 1.96 -6.48 -12.12
C VAL A 63 1.48 -7.86 -12.52
N ALA A 64 0.77 -8.54 -11.64
CA ALA A 64 0.18 -9.83 -11.93
C ALA A 64 -1.25 -9.91 -11.39
N ASP A 65 -2.07 -10.64 -12.10
CA ASP A 65 -3.44 -10.97 -11.70
C ASP A 65 -3.43 -12.16 -10.72
N GLN A 66 -2.77 -11.96 -9.58
CA GLN A 66 -2.62 -12.95 -8.53
C GLN A 66 -2.65 -12.32 -7.15
N LEU A 67 -3.00 -13.15 -6.15
CA LEU A 67 -2.97 -12.73 -4.75
C LEU A 67 -1.53 -12.38 -4.34
N PHE A 68 -1.38 -11.24 -3.64
CA PHE A 68 -0.09 -10.75 -3.14
C PHE A 68 0.98 -10.59 -4.23
N ALA A 69 0.60 -10.01 -5.38
CA ALA A 69 1.57 -9.68 -6.43
C ALA A 69 2.68 -8.76 -5.91
N THR A 70 2.35 -7.85 -5.00
CA THR A 70 3.31 -7.01 -4.26
C THR A 70 3.45 -7.54 -2.84
N LEU A 71 4.65 -8.00 -2.45
CA LEU A 71 4.98 -8.44 -1.09
C LEU A 71 5.84 -7.43 -0.34
N ASP A 72 6.70 -6.71 -1.04
CA ASP A 72 7.60 -5.69 -0.51
C ASP A 72 7.18 -4.31 -1.03
N PRO A 73 6.97 -3.32 -0.16
CA PRO A 73 6.58 -1.99 -0.60
C PRO A 73 7.60 -1.39 -1.56
N THR A 74 7.11 -0.90 -2.68
CA THR A 74 7.93 -0.18 -3.65
C THR A 74 7.70 1.31 -3.49
N LEU A 75 8.79 2.07 -3.32
CA LEU A 75 8.77 3.51 -3.13
C LEU A 75 9.32 4.21 -4.37
N ARG A 76 8.63 5.25 -4.85
CA ARG A 76 9.09 6.13 -5.95
C ARG A 76 8.78 7.58 -5.64
N ARG A 77 9.65 8.45 -6.10
CA ARG A 77 9.41 9.90 -6.08
C ARG A 77 8.57 10.29 -7.28
N VAL A 78 7.60 11.16 -7.03
CA VAL A 78 6.74 11.76 -8.05
C VAL A 78 6.72 13.25 -7.80
N ASP A 79 6.95 14.04 -8.85
CA ASP A 79 6.84 15.49 -8.76
C ASP A 79 5.44 15.93 -9.20
N ILE A 80 4.72 16.56 -8.27
CA ILE A 80 3.39 17.10 -8.51
C ILE A 80 3.52 18.63 -8.67
N GLU A 81 3.13 19.14 -9.81
CA GLU A 81 3.35 20.53 -10.24
C GLU A 81 2.97 21.58 -9.18
N SER A 82 1.87 21.35 -8.46
CA SER A 82 1.36 22.29 -7.45
C SER A 82 1.83 22.04 -6.01
N ILE A 83 2.44 20.88 -5.74
CA ILE A 83 2.77 20.41 -4.38
C ILE A 83 4.29 20.22 -4.21
N GLY A 84 4.99 19.89 -5.29
CA GLY A 84 6.39 19.49 -5.27
C GLY A 84 6.58 17.98 -5.22
N THR A 85 7.75 17.55 -4.76
CA THR A 85 8.12 16.13 -4.70
C THR A 85 7.36 15.42 -3.57
N VAL A 86 6.69 14.31 -3.89
CA VAL A 86 6.09 13.37 -2.94
C VAL A 86 6.70 11.99 -3.13
N VAL A 87 6.59 11.11 -2.14
CA VAL A 87 6.92 9.69 -2.27
C VAL A 87 5.63 8.90 -2.36
N LEU A 88 5.48 8.15 -3.44
CA LEU A 88 4.39 7.19 -3.62
C LEU A 88 4.89 5.80 -3.22
N ALA A 89 4.07 5.07 -2.45
CA ALA A 89 4.34 3.71 -2.00
C ALA A 89 3.28 2.74 -2.54
N ASP A 90 3.68 1.72 -3.30
CA ASP A 90 2.84 0.57 -3.59
C ASP A 90 2.98 -0.46 -2.48
N THR A 91 1.85 -0.92 -1.92
CA THR A 91 1.84 -1.82 -0.78
C THR A 91 1.16 -3.16 -1.10
N VAL A 92 1.30 -4.11 -0.18
CA VAL A 92 0.65 -5.41 -0.29
C VAL A 92 -0.88 -5.27 -0.37
N GLY A 93 -1.50 -6.07 -1.24
CA GLY A 93 -2.97 -6.14 -1.33
C GLY A 93 -3.59 -6.84 -0.13
N PHE A 94 -4.66 -6.28 0.41
CA PHE A 94 -5.43 -6.93 1.46
C PHE A 94 -6.33 -8.04 0.91
N ILE A 95 -6.63 -9.03 1.76
CA ILE A 95 -7.59 -10.10 1.49
C ILE A 95 -8.57 -10.24 2.65
N ARG A 96 -9.73 -10.84 2.39
CA ARG A 96 -10.68 -11.20 3.46
C ARG A 96 -10.05 -12.21 4.41
N HIS A 97 -10.35 -12.05 5.69
CA HIS A 97 -9.88 -12.96 6.73
C HIS A 97 -8.36 -13.15 6.71
N LEU A 98 -7.60 -12.05 6.64
CA LEU A 98 -6.16 -12.13 6.73
C LEU A 98 -5.79 -12.78 8.08
N PRO A 99 -5.19 -14.00 8.10
CA PRO A 99 -4.85 -14.65 9.35
C PRO A 99 -3.98 -13.74 10.21
N HIS A 100 -4.24 -13.66 11.52
CA HIS A 100 -3.44 -12.81 12.44
C HIS A 100 -1.94 -13.09 12.38
N GLN A 101 -1.54 -14.31 12.02
CA GLN A 101 -0.13 -14.66 11.78
C GLN A 101 0.44 -13.93 10.56
N LEU A 102 -0.36 -13.77 9.50
CA LEU A 102 0.03 -13.01 8.30
C LEU A 102 0.01 -11.50 8.56
N VAL A 103 -0.93 -10.98 9.35
CA VAL A 103 -0.91 -9.57 9.80
C VAL A 103 0.42 -9.26 10.48
N LYS A 104 0.90 -10.15 11.38
CA LYS A 104 2.21 -10.00 12.02
C LYS A 104 3.38 -10.09 11.02
N ALA A 105 3.30 -10.99 10.04
CA ALA A 105 4.33 -11.15 9.02
C ALA A 105 4.37 -9.93 8.09
N PHE A 106 3.20 -9.39 7.72
CA PHE A 106 3.08 -8.19 6.88
C PHE A 106 3.22 -6.87 7.65
N ARG A 107 3.34 -6.92 8.99
CA ARG A 107 3.44 -5.69 9.79
C ARG A 107 4.55 -4.75 9.29
N ALA A 108 5.69 -5.29 8.90
CA ALA A 108 6.79 -4.50 8.37
C ALA A 108 6.46 -3.82 7.01
N THR A 109 5.59 -4.44 6.20
CA THR A 109 5.10 -3.85 4.95
C THR A 109 3.97 -2.85 5.20
N LEU A 110 3.15 -3.10 6.24
CA LEU A 110 2.09 -2.20 6.67
C LEU A 110 2.61 -0.97 7.44
N GLU A 111 3.85 -1.02 7.96
CA GLU A 111 4.50 0.14 8.60
C GLU A 111 4.60 1.34 7.64
N GLU A 112 4.83 1.12 6.34
CA GLU A 112 4.81 2.21 5.34
C GLU A 112 3.41 2.83 5.20
N THR A 113 2.35 2.05 5.43
CA THR A 113 0.96 2.53 5.46
C THR A 113 0.70 3.40 6.68
N LEU A 114 1.18 2.97 7.85
CA LEU A 114 0.99 3.69 9.12
C LEU A 114 1.75 5.03 9.19
N GLU A 115 2.84 5.14 8.45
CA GLU A 115 3.70 6.32 8.44
C GLU A 115 3.46 7.23 7.22
N ALA A 116 2.46 6.92 6.39
CA ALA A 116 2.05 7.77 5.29
C ALA A 116 1.30 9.02 5.80
N ASP A 117 1.40 10.10 5.04
CA ASP A 117 0.64 11.34 5.28
C ASP A 117 -0.76 11.25 4.68
N LEU A 118 -0.93 10.40 3.65
CA LEU A 118 -2.20 10.14 2.97
C LEU A 118 -2.25 8.69 2.50
N LEU A 119 -3.41 8.06 2.64
CA LEU A 119 -3.71 6.76 2.03
C LEU A 119 -4.62 6.95 0.83
N LEU A 120 -4.25 6.35 -0.31
CA LEU A 120 -5.13 6.18 -1.46
C LEU A 120 -5.72 4.77 -1.42
N HIS A 121 -6.98 4.66 -1.01
CA HIS A 121 -7.70 3.39 -0.99
C HIS A 121 -8.22 3.07 -2.38
N VAL A 122 -7.48 2.25 -3.11
CA VAL A 122 -7.81 1.83 -4.48
C VAL A 122 -8.85 0.72 -4.44
N VAL A 123 -9.97 0.98 -5.10
CA VAL A 123 -11.16 0.11 -5.12
C VAL A 123 -11.45 -0.32 -6.55
N ASP A 124 -11.68 -1.61 -6.75
CA ASP A 124 -12.19 -2.14 -8.01
C ASP A 124 -13.68 -1.81 -8.15
N THR A 125 -14.01 -0.86 -9.01
CA THR A 125 -15.37 -0.33 -9.15
C THR A 125 -16.35 -1.36 -9.72
N VAL A 126 -15.86 -2.30 -10.53
CA VAL A 126 -16.71 -3.31 -11.19
C VAL A 126 -16.85 -4.61 -10.40
N SER A 127 -16.12 -4.74 -9.30
CA SER A 127 -16.23 -5.93 -8.45
C SER A 127 -17.62 -6.05 -7.83
N ALA A 128 -18.25 -7.22 -7.97
CA ALA A 128 -19.51 -7.52 -7.31
C ALA A 128 -19.39 -7.49 -5.77
N ASP A 129 -18.19 -7.78 -5.24
CA ASP A 129 -17.88 -7.79 -3.81
C ASP A 129 -17.28 -6.46 -3.33
N ARG A 130 -17.39 -5.38 -4.10
CA ARG A 130 -16.74 -4.07 -3.83
C ARG A 130 -16.90 -3.61 -2.38
N ASP A 131 -18.12 -3.54 -1.90
CA ASP A 131 -18.42 -3.01 -0.55
C ASP A 131 -17.87 -3.91 0.56
N ILE A 132 -17.84 -5.22 0.32
CA ILE A 132 -17.23 -6.21 1.21
C ILE A 132 -15.70 -6.02 1.22
N GLN A 133 -15.09 -5.77 0.07
CA GLN A 133 -13.65 -5.52 -0.05
C GLN A 133 -13.26 -4.23 0.66
N ILE A 134 -14.04 -3.15 0.50
CA ILE A 134 -13.85 -1.88 1.22
C ILE A 134 -13.89 -2.14 2.73
N THR A 135 -14.90 -2.85 3.21
CA THR A 135 -15.04 -3.17 4.64
C THR A 135 -13.83 -3.96 5.14
N ALA A 136 -13.39 -4.99 4.42
CA ALA A 136 -12.24 -5.81 4.81
C ALA A 136 -10.93 -4.97 4.90
N VAL A 137 -10.72 -4.03 4.01
CA VAL A 137 -9.56 -3.12 4.06
C VAL A 137 -9.65 -2.20 5.28
N ASN A 138 -10.82 -1.62 5.52
CA ASN A 138 -11.04 -0.72 6.66
C ASN A 138 -10.86 -1.45 8.01
N GLU A 139 -11.30 -2.71 8.13
CA GLU A 139 -11.07 -3.54 9.31
C GLU A 139 -9.58 -3.73 9.58
N VAL A 140 -8.78 -4.06 8.56
CA VAL A 140 -7.34 -4.22 8.72
C VAL A 140 -6.66 -2.90 9.08
N LEU A 141 -7.05 -1.78 8.43
CA LEU A 141 -6.53 -0.45 8.78
C LEU A 141 -6.83 -0.08 10.23
N ALA A 142 -8.04 -0.41 10.72
CA ALA A 142 -8.42 -0.22 12.11
C ALA A 142 -7.62 -1.13 13.06
N GLU A 143 -7.42 -2.42 12.71
CA GLU A 143 -6.65 -3.39 13.51
C GLU A 143 -5.19 -2.95 13.70
N ILE A 144 -4.57 -2.37 12.66
CA ILE A 144 -3.20 -1.85 12.76
C ILE A 144 -3.14 -0.46 13.42
N GLY A 145 -4.28 0.14 13.77
CA GLY A 145 -4.36 1.44 14.45
C GLY A 145 -4.10 2.63 13.55
N ASN A 146 -4.45 2.54 12.26
CA ASN A 146 -4.27 3.63 11.31
C ASN A 146 -5.08 4.88 11.72
N LYS A 147 -4.44 6.03 11.61
CA LYS A 147 -5.05 7.36 11.83
C LYS A 147 -4.83 8.30 10.65
N THR A 148 -4.16 7.82 9.62
CA THR A 148 -3.86 8.60 8.41
C THR A 148 -5.15 8.86 7.63
N PRO A 149 -5.35 10.06 7.08
CA PRO A 149 -6.47 10.34 6.19
C PRO A 149 -6.51 9.38 5.01
N VAL A 150 -7.71 8.99 4.59
CA VAL A 150 -7.95 8.05 3.49
C VAL A 150 -8.75 8.75 2.40
N LEU A 151 -8.23 8.73 1.18
CA LEU A 151 -8.93 9.16 -0.03
C LEU A 151 -9.32 7.92 -0.85
N MET A 152 -10.59 7.79 -1.18
CA MET A 152 -11.09 6.68 -2.00
C MET A 152 -10.75 6.91 -3.48
N VAL A 153 -10.18 5.90 -4.13
CA VAL A 153 -9.85 5.92 -5.56
C VAL A 153 -10.57 4.78 -6.27
N TYR A 154 -11.66 5.10 -6.92
CA TYR A 154 -12.47 4.14 -7.68
C TYR A 154 -11.80 3.86 -9.03
N ASN A 155 -11.13 2.72 -9.12
CA ASN A 155 -10.36 2.28 -10.29
C ASN A 155 -11.18 1.39 -11.22
N LYS A 156 -10.66 1.13 -12.43
CA LYS A 156 -11.26 0.31 -13.50
C LYS A 156 -12.59 0.87 -13.99
N ILE A 157 -12.73 2.19 -13.97
CA ILE A 157 -13.95 2.88 -14.47
C ILE A 157 -14.15 2.67 -15.97
N ASP A 158 -13.09 2.41 -16.72
CA ASP A 158 -13.09 2.03 -18.13
C ASP A 158 -13.92 0.77 -18.44
N CYS A 159 -14.15 -0.07 -17.43
CA CYS A 159 -15.02 -1.24 -17.52
C CYS A 159 -16.51 -0.95 -17.26
N LEU A 160 -16.89 0.30 -16.94
CA LEU A 160 -18.26 0.73 -16.74
C LEU A 160 -18.88 1.23 -18.06
N GLU A 161 -20.20 1.15 -18.19
CA GLU A 161 -20.93 1.70 -19.34
C GLU A 161 -20.78 3.23 -19.43
N ILE A 162 -20.78 3.92 -18.28
CA ILE A 162 -20.52 5.35 -18.14
C ILE A 162 -19.25 5.50 -17.31
N HIS A 163 -18.17 5.95 -17.94
CA HIS A 163 -16.82 5.96 -17.36
C HIS A 163 -16.15 7.34 -17.39
N GLU A 164 -16.90 8.39 -17.13
CA GLU A 164 -16.33 9.72 -17.01
C GLU A 164 -15.60 9.88 -15.65
N PRO A 165 -14.30 10.25 -15.65
CA PRO A 165 -13.59 10.54 -14.44
C PRO A 165 -14.22 11.72 -13.69
N ARG A 166 -14.43 11.58 -12.39
CA ARG A 166 -14.98 12.64 -11.55
C ARG A 166 -14.36 12.64 -10.16
N ILE A 167 -14.31 13.82 -9.56
CA ILE A 167 -13.95 13.99 -8.17
C ILE A 167 -15.22 14.25 -7.37
N VAL A 168 -15.45 13.47 -6.33
CA VAL A 168 -16.55 13.69 -5.38
C VAL A 168 -15.97 14.45 -4.19
N LEU A 169 -16.60 15.55 -3.82
CA LEU A 169 -16.23 16.36 -2.68
C LEU A 169 -17.28 16.20 -1.57
N ASN A 170 -16.83 16.21 -0.32
CA ASN A 170 -17.73 16.29 0.82
C ASN A 170 -18.28 17.71 1.00
N GLU A 171 -19.08 17.94 2.07
CA GLU A 171 -19.69 19.25 2.37
C GLU A 171 -18.64 20.35 2.63
N GLU A 172 -17.42 19.99 3.01
CA GLU A 172 -16.31 20.92 3.27
C GLU A 172 -15.46 21.17 2.00
N GLY A 173 -15.83 20.59 0.86
CA GLY A 173 -15.10 20.72 -0.41
C GLY A 173 -13.83 19.86 -0.48
N VAL A 174 -13.68 18.87 0.41
CA VAL A 174 -12.54 17.95 0.43
C VAL A 174 -12.88 16.70 -0.39
N PRO A 175 -11.96 16.20 -1.26
CA PRO A 175 -12.16 14.94 -1.97
C PRO A 175 -12.36 13.75 -1.03
N THR A 176 -13.33 12.90 -1.33
CA THR A 176 -13.71 11.71 -0.54
C THR A 176 -13.64 10.43 -1.36
#